data_7967120013d4ec334969b160b48f5fba
#
_entry.id   7967120013d4ec334969b160b48f5fba
#
_cell.length_a   1.000
_cell.length_b   1.000
_cell.length_c   1.000
_cell.angle_alpha   90.00
_cell.angle_beta   90.00
_cell.angle_gamma   90.00
#
_symmetry.space_group_name_H-M   'P 1'
#
loop_
_entity.id
_entity.type
_entity.pdbx_description
1 polymer ?
#
loop_
_entity_poly.entity_id
_entity_poly.type
_entity_poly.pdbx_seq_one_letter_code
_entity_poly.pdbx_strand_id
1 'polypeptide(L)'
;KLKICTDLSARSVGFKSWQEIENTSYLDCHNQDLMGKVFGKFYSEQNIPLLILHAQRIIQLQKHVFKTGTIIYFIDLLPYNNMFTSFMVTFLPIYHHSGEIIALQSIAIENKFFNFQDYIYNDGRFRPKTSTVELTQREDEVMFLLANSITQEKIGQLLKISRSTVTNCINQLCLKFYIAGSNTRLLGELATQHGYHTSVPKSLWRPNIIILDEEIAQLITTTTE
;
A
#
# COMPACT_ATOMS: atom_id res chain seq x y z
N LYS A 1 20.64 5.08 10.42
CA LYS A 1 21.21 4.66 9.12
C LYS A 1 21.09 3.15 8.98
N LEU A 2 20.81 2.68 7.77
CA LEU A 2 20.80 1.26 7.41
C LEU A 2 22.22 0.69 7.59
N LYS A 3 22.34 -0.42 8.30
CA LYS A 3 23.64 -1.07 8.55
C LYS A 3 23.79 -2.36 7.76
N ILE A 4 22.69 -3.11 7.62
CA ILE A 4 22.65 -4.36 6.87
C ILE A 4 21.21 -4.65 6.48
N CYS A 5 21.00 -5.24 5.32
CA CYS A 5 19.73 -5.87 4.95
C CYS A 5 19.99 -7.06 4.03
N THR A 6 18.93 -7.75 3.62
CA THR A 6 19.05 -8.82 2.62
C THR A 6 19.10 -8.24 1.20
N ASP A 7 19.75 -8.92 0.28
CA ASP A 7 19.72 -8.54 -1.14
C ASP A 7 18.28 -8.53 -1.71
N LEU A 8 17.41 -9.39 -1.19
CA LEU A 8 16.00 -9.38 -1.57
C LEU A 8 15.34 -8.05 -1.20
N SER A 9 15.61 -7.55 0.01
CA SER A 9 15.12 -6.25 0.49
C SER A 9 15.68 -5.09 -0.35
N ALA A 10 16.97 -5.14 -0.70
CA ALA A 10 17.58 -4.13 -1.57
C ALA A 10 16.96 -4.13 -2.98
N ARG A 11 16.74 -5.32 -3.55
CA ARG A 11 16.11 -5.47 -4.88
C ARG A 11 14.67 -4.98 -4.91
N SER A 12 13.90 -5.15 -3.84
CA SER A 12 12.51 -4.67 -3.77
C SER A 12 12.41 -3.15 -3.89
N VAL A 13 13.47 -2.42 -3.53
CA VAL A 13 13.56 -0.95 -3.63
C VAL A 13 14.49 -0.48 -4.76
N GLY A 14 14.79 -1.34 -5.75
CA GLY A 14 15.45 -0.94 -6.99
C GLY A 14 16.99 -1.04 -7.00
N PHE A 15 17.62 -1.66 -5.99
CA PHE A 15 19.07 -1.86 -5.93
C PHE A 15 19.47 -3.31 -6.26
N LYS A 16 20.71 -3.52 -6.67
CA LYS A 16 21.23 -4.85 -7.01
C LYS A 16 21.62 -5.66 -5.78
N SER A 17 22.19 -4.98 -4.78
CA SER A 17 22.65 -5.58 -3.53
C SER A 17 22.47 -4.62 -2.35
N TRP A 18 22.52 -5.14 -1.14
CA TRP A 18 22.37 -4.34 0.08
C TRP A 18 23.51 -3.33 0.31
N GLN A 19 24.71 -3.60 -0.21
CA GLN A 19 25.87 -2.70 -0.10
C GLN A 19 25.61 -1.34 -0.78
N GLU A 20 24.77 -1.31 -1.81
CA GLU A 20 24.44 -0.06 -2.52
C GLU A 20 23.60 0.91 -1.64
N ILE A 21 22.92 0.39 -0.64
CA ILE A 21 22.07 1.18 0.27
C ILE A 21 22.59 1.22 1.70
N GLU A 22 23.74 0.61 1.95
CA GLU A 22 24.38 0.69 3.27
C GLU A 22 24.62 2.13 3.68
N ASN A 23 24.46 2.44 4.96
CA ASN A 23 24.57 3.77 5.55
C ASN A 23 23.58 4.84 5.07
N THR A 24 22.62 4.50 4.18
CA THR A 24 21.50 5.39 3.83
C THR A 24 20.52 5.53 5.00
N SER A 25 19.69 6.55 4.92
CA SER A 25 18.70 6.88 5.95
C SER A 25 17.46 7.51 5.30
N TYR A 26 16.32 7.45 5.97
CA TYR A 26 15.17 8.26 5.59
C TYR A 26 15.42 9.78 5.66
N LEU A 27 16.49 10.22 6.35
CA LEU A 27 16.95 11.62 6.33
C LEU A 27 17.52 12.01 4.97
N ASP A 28 17.92 11.04 4.14
CA ASP A 28 18.48 11.28 2.81
C ASP A 28 17.38 11.49 1.73
N CYS A 29 16.14 11.76 2.15
CA CYS A 29 14.98 11.98 1.27
C CYS A 29 15.14 13.19 0.30
N HIS A 30 16.14 14.03 0.50
CA HIS A 30 16.52 15.12 -0.40
C HIS A 30 17.59 14.71 -1.44
N ASN A 31 18.19 13.51 -1.33
CA ASN A 31 19.16 13.00 -2.28
C ASN A 31 18.44 12.52 -3.54
N GLN A 32 18.51 13.33 -4.61
CA GLN A 32 17.80 13.07 -5.85
C GLN A 32 18.20 11.76 -6.53
N ASP A 33 19.49 11.41 -6.51
CA ASP A 33 20.00 10.18 -7.13
C ASP A 33 19.47 8.93 -6.39
N LEU A 34 19.50 8.96 -5.07
CA LEU A 34 18.99 7.88 -4.23
C LEU A 34 17.48 7.74 -4.40
N MET A 35 16.74 8.83 -4.29
CA MET A 35 15.27 8.85 -4.40
C MET A 35 14.81 8.49 -5.81
N GLY A 36 15.52 8.93 -6.85
CA GLY A 36 15.25 8.54 -8.23
C GLY A 36 15.42 7.04 -8.46
N LYS A 37 16.40 6.39 -7.84
CA LYS A 37 16.57 4.92 -7.88
C LYS A 37 15.43 4.21 -7.15
N VAL A 38 15.08 4.66 -5.94
CA VAL A 38 14.05 4.04 -5.09
C VAL A 38 12.66 4.15 -5.70
N PHE A 39 12.29 5.34 -6.18
CA PHE A 39 10.92 5.65 -6.60
C PHE A 39 10.73 5.78 -8.11
N GLY A 40 11.81 5.79 -8.88
CA GLY A 40 11.77 5.88 -10.33
C GLY A 40 10.95 7.07 -10.82
N LYS A 41 10.02 6.84 -11.75
CA LYS A 41 9.16 7.88 -12.35
C LYS A 41 8.22 8.57 -11.36
N PHE A 42 7.99 7.99 -10.19
CA PHE A 42 7.16 8.60 -9.16
C PHE A 42 7.88 9.77 -8.46
N TYR A 43 9.22 9.77 -8.45
CA TYR A 43 10.01 10.87 -7.92
C TYR A 43 9.90 12.07 -8.86
N SER A 44 9.01 12.98 -8.57
CA SER A 44 8.71 14.19 -9.34
C SER A 44 8.44 15.35 -8.39
N GLU A 45 8.57 16.58 -8.87
CA GLU A 45 8.32 17.79 -8.07
C GLU A 45 6.98 17.76 -7.33
N GLN A 46 5.93 17.22 -7.96
CA GLN A 46 4.60 17.10 -7.36
C GLN A 46 4.55 16.09 -6.20
N ASN A 47 5.39 15.06 -6.24
CA ASN A 47 5.37 13.96 -5.28
C ASN A 47 6.43 14.09 -4.18
N ILE A 48 7.47 14.91 -4.36
CA ILE A 48 8.52 15.15 -3.37
C ILE A 48 7.95 15.51 -1.99
N PRO A 49 6.98 16.44 -1.84
CA PRO A 49 6.43 16.75 -0.52
C PRO A 49 5.79 15.54 0.18
N LEU A 50 5.10 14.67 -0.58
CA LEU A 50 4.51 13.44 -0.05
C LEU A 50 5.56 12.44 0.43
N LEU A 51 6.65 12.30 -0.34
CA LEU A 51 7.75 11.41 0.02
C LEU A 51 8.51 11.90 1.25
N ILE A 52 8.71 13.22 1.38
CA ILE A 52 9.31 13.83 2.57
C ILE A 52 8.43 13.59 3.80
N LEU A 53 7.12 13.84 3.70
CA LEU A 53 6.18 13.59 4.79
C LEU A 53 6.19 12.11 5.21
N HIS A 54 6.23 11.21 4.24
CA HIS A 54 6.34 9.77 4.50
C HIS A 54 7.64 9.44 5.25
N ALA A 55 8.78 9.94 4.79
CA ALA A 55 10.08 9.74 5.44
C ALA A 55 10.09 10.27 6.89
N GLN A 56 9.50 11.44 7.11
CA GLN A 56 9.35 12.03 8.46
C GLN A 56 8.54 11.12 9.39
N ARG A 57 7.42 10.57 8.92
CA ARG A 57 6.61 9.62 9.69
C ARG A 57 7.40 8.36 10.06
N ILE A 58 8.14 7.78 9.12
CA ILE A 58 9.01 6.63 9.42
C ILE A 58 10.05 6.99 10.49
N ILE A 59 10.67 8.16 10.39
CA ILE A 59 11.65 8.62 11.38
C ILE A 59 11.00 8.77 12.78
N GLN A 60 9.78 9.28 12.85
CA GLN A 60 9.03 9.41 14.12
C GLN A 60 8.75 8.02 14.72
N LEU A 61 8.31 7.04 13.91
CA LEU A 61 8.12 5.66 14.34
C LEU A 61 9.43 5.05 14.87
N GLN A 62 10.53 5.22 14.16
CA GLN A 62 11.86 4.76 14.61
C GLN A 62 12.28 5.39 15.94
N LYS A 63 12.12 6.72 16.08
CA LYS A 63 12.41 7.44 17.34
C LYS A 63 11.56 6.92 18.49
N HIS A 64 10.28 6.62 18.24
CA HIS A 64 9.40 6.05 19.25
C HIS A 64 9.92 4.69 19.73
N VAL A 65 10.28 3.78 18.81
CA VAL A 65 10.87 2.49 19.17
C VAL A 65 12.14 2.66 20.02
N PHE A 66 13.06 3.55 19.61
CA PHE A 66 14.29 3.81 20.37
C PHE A 66 14.03 4.39 21.76
N LYS A 67 12.95 5.17 21.93
CA LYS A 67 12.59 5.78 23.20
C LYS A 67 11.89 4.83 24.15
N THR A 68 11.01 3.98 23.64
CA THR A 68 10.06 3.19 24.46
C THR A 68 10.36 1.69 24.47
N GLY A 69 11.08 1.18 23.47
CA GLY A 69 11.24 -0.27 23.27
C GLY A 69 9.98 -0.96 22.74
N THR A 70 8.95 -0.20 22.37
CA THR A 70 7.68 -0.77 21.87
C THR A 70 7.86 -1.29 20.44
N ILE A 71 7.38 -2.49 20.18
CA ILE A 71 7.32 -3.03 18.82
C ILE A 71 6.20 -2.33 18.06
N ILE A 72 6.49 -1.85 16.86
CA ILE A 72 5.52 -1.12 16.03
C ILE A 72 5.20 -1.93 14.78
N TYR A 73 3.89 -1.97 14.45
CA TYR A 73 3.37 -2.56 13.23
C TYR A 73 2.68 -1.49 12.40
N PHE A 74 3.00 -1.44 11.10
CA PHE A 74 2.34 -0.52 10.18
C PHE A 74 2.30 -1.08 8.77
N ILE A 75 1.39 -0.57 7.95
CA ILE A 75 1.33 -0.84 6.52
C ILE A 75 2.01 0.32 5.80
N ASP A 76 3.00 -0.01 4.99
CA ASP A 76 3.74 0.91 4.13
C ASP A 76 3.24 0.80 2.70
N LEU A 77 2.79 1.92 2.14
CA LEU A 77 2.21 2.03 0.80
C LEU A 77 3.05 3.01 -0.02
N LEU A 78 4.01 2.51 -0.77
CA LEU A 78 4.88 3.32 -1.63
C LEU A 78 5.14 2.66 -2.99
N PRO A 79 5.41 3.48 -4.02
CA PRO A 79 5.74 3.00 -5.37
C PRO A 79 7.22 2.64 -5.50
N TYR A 80 7.69 1.69 -4.72
CA TYR A 80 9.07 1.21 -4.82
C TYR A 80 9.35 0.62 -6.22
N ASN A 81 10.50 0.95 -6.79
CA ASN A 81 10.95 0.44 -8.08
C ASN A 81 9.87 0.54 -9.19
N ASN A 82 9.21 1.70 -9.28
CA ASN A 82 8.10 2.00 -10.20
C ASN A 82 6.82 1.14 -10.02
N MET A 83 6.74 0.32 -8.98
CA MET A 83 5.57 -0.49 -8.66
C MET A 83 5.01 -0.11 -7.30
N PHE A 84 3.72 0.21 -7.25
CA PHE A 84 3.04 0.34 -5.97
C PHE A 84 2.93 -1.04 -5.32
N THR A 85 3.48 -1.14 -4.11
CA THR A 85 3.43 -2.36 -3.30
C THR A 85 3.04 -1.99 -1.88
N SER A 86 2.25 -2.82 -1.25
CA SER A 86 1.88 -2.72 0.15
C SER A 86 2.73 -3.68 0.96
N PHE A 87 3.41 -3.17 1.98
CA PHE A 87 4.18 -3.99 2.91
C PHE A 87 3.61 -3.87 4.32
N MET A 88 3.41 -5.01 4.98
CA MET A 88 3.32 -5.06 6.43
C MET A 88 4.72 -4.94 6.98
N VAL A 89 4.97 -3.87 7.72
CA VAL A 89 6.29 -3.58 8.30
C VAL A 89 6.23 -3.71 9.82
N THR A 90 7.23 -4.36 10.39
CA THR A 90 7.42 -4.45 11.83
C THR A 90 8.76 -3.84 12.20
N PHE A 91 8.75 -2.93 13.17
CA PHE A 91 9.95 -2.40 13.80
C PHE A 91 10.14 -3.04 15.17
N LEU A 92 11.31 -3.69 15.35
CA LEU A 92 11.68 -4.35 16.59
C LEU A 92 12.96 -3.72 17.17
N PRO A 93 13.00 -3.39 18.47
CA PRO A 93 14.22 -2.96 19.12
C PRO A 93 15.23 -4.10 19.26
N ILE A 94 16.51 -3.81 19.08
CA ILE A 94 17.61 -4.71 19.37
C ILE A 94 18.33 -4.16 20.60
N TYR A 95 18.42 -4.97 21.64
CA TYR A 95 19.00 -4.59 22.92
C TYR A 95 20.44 -5.05 23.04
N HIS A 96 21.28 -4.20 23.61
CA HIS A 96 22.56 -4.59 24.18
C HIS A 96 22.32 -5.38 25.49
N HIS A 97 23.33 -6.15 25.95
CA HIS A 97 23.20 -6.89 27.19
C HIS A 97 23.00 -5.99 28.43
N SER A 98 23.32 -4.70 28.34
CA SER A 98 23.03 -3.69 29.37
C SER A 98 21.57 -3.27 29.45
N GLY A 99 20.71 -3.72 28.52
CA GLY A 99 19.31 -3.28 28.40
C GLY A 99 19.11 -2.03 27.53
N GLU A 100 20.19 -1.45 26.99
CA GLU A 100 20.09 -0.29 26.09
C GLU A 100 19.68 -0.72 24.68
N ILE A 101 18.83 0.05 24.02
CA ILE A 101 18.44 -0.17 22.62
C ILE A 101 19.53 0.37 21.72
N ILE A 102 20.28 -0.51 21.07
CA ILE A 102 21.42 -0.17 20.21
C ILE A 102 21.09 -0.14 18.72
N ALA A 103 20.02 -0.79 18.32
CA ALA A 103 19.59 -0.85 16.92
C ALA A 103 18.09 -1.14 16.80
N LEU A 104 17.60 -1.04 15.57
CA LEU A 104 16.24 -1.38 15.19
C LEU A 104 16.30 -2.37 14.03
N GLN A 105 15.60 -3.49 14.15
CA GLN A 105 15.34 -4.41 13.05
C GLN A 105 14.03 -4.04 12.36
N SER A 106 14.05 -3.95 11.03
CA SER A 106 12.87 -3.81 10.20
C SER A 106 12.61 -5.10 9.45
N ILE A 107 11.38 -5.62 9.57
CA ILE A 107 10.90 -6.76 8.79
C ILE A 107 9.75 -6.25 7.93
N ALA A 108 9.87 -6.41 6.60
CA ALA A 108 8.84 -6.03 5.65
C ALA A 108 8.35 -7.26 4.89
N ILE A 109 7.06 -7.51 4.92
CA ILE A 109 6.41 -8.62 4.23
C ILE A 109 5.37 -8.03 3.29
N GLU A 110 5.38 -8.44 2.02
CA GLU A 110 4.37 -7.99 1.07
C GLU A 110 2.97 -8.34 1.58
N ASN A 111 2.16 -7.30 1.74
CA ASN A 111 0.79 -7.43 2.21
C ASN A 111 -0.14 -7.67 1.02
N LYS A 112 -0.87 -8.77 1.05
CA LYS A 112 -1.88 -9.11 0.04
C LYS A 112 -3.26 -8.79 0.60
N PHE A 113 -4.06 -8.09 -0.20
CA PHE A 113 -5.42 -7.76 0.20
C PHE A 113 -6.31 -9.00 0.11
N PHE A 114 -7.14 -9.19 1.10
CA PHE A 114 -8.21 -10.18 1.14
C PHE A 114 -9.46 -9.56 1.74
N ASN A 115 -10.62 -10.14 1.50
CA ASN A 115 -11.87 -9.69 2.10
C ASN A 115 -12.55 -10.83 2.89
N PHE A 116 -13.67 -10.48 3.53
CA PHE A 116 -14.44 -11.43 4.35
C PHE A 116 -14.95 -12.63 3.53
N GLN A 117 -15.24 -12.46 2.25
CA GLN A 117 -15.68 -13.55 1.38
C GLN A 117 -14.56 -14.57 1.13
N ASP A 118 -13.30 -14.12 0.99
CA ASP A 118 -12.15 -15.03 0.90
C ASP A 118 -12.05 -15.91 2.16
N TYR A 119 -12.31 -15.32 3.33
CA TYR A 119 -12.30 -16.05 4.59
C TYR A 119 -13.41 -17.11 4.69
N ILE A 120 -14.64 -16.79 4.26
CA ILE A 120 -15.78 -17.69 4.37
C ILE A 120 -15.78 -18.80 3.32
N TYR A 121 -15.48 -18.44 2.06
CA TYR A 121 -15.67 -19.33 0.91
C TYR A 121 -14.38 -19.94 0.40
N ASN A 122 -13.24 -19.63 1.01
CA ASN A 122 -11.96 -20.10 0.55
C ASN A 122 -11.50 -21.34 1.35
N ASP A 123 -10.82 -22.22 0.65
CA ASP A 123 -10.10 -23.39 1.18
C ASP A 123 -8.75 -23.02 1.83
N GLY A 124 -8.60 -21.78 2.28
CA GLY A 124 -7.36 -21.22 2.85
C GLY A 124 -6.33 -20.80 1.81
N ARG A 125 -6.70 -20.68 0.53
CA ARG A 125 -5.80 -20.26 -0.54
C ARG A 125 -6.09 -18.85 -0.99
N PHE A 126 -5.05 -18.04 -1.11
CA PHE A 126 -5.13 -16.72 -1.75
C PHE A 126 -5.45 -16.87 -3.24
N ARG A 127 -6.51 -16.19 -3.70
CA ARG A 127 -6.91 -16.18 -5.10
C ARG A 127 -6.44 -14.89 -5.78
N PRO A 128 -5.46 -14.95 -6.69
CA PRO A 128 -5.05 -13.77 -7.45
C PRO A 128 -6.16 -13.38 -8.46
N LYS A 129 -6.07 -12.15 -8.98
CA LYS A 129 -6.94 -11.69 -10.07
C LYS A 129 -6.81 -12.61 -11.29
N THR A 130 -7.91 -13.22 -11.72
CA THR A 130 -7.94 -14.23 -12.80
C THR A 130 -8.69 -13.80 -14.04
N SER A 131 -9.32 -12.60 -14.05
CA SER A 131 -10.09 -12.15 -15.18
C SER A 131 -9.24 -11.87 -16.41
N THR A 132 -9.64 -12.40 -17.55
CA THR A 132 -9.05 -12.14 -18.88
C THR A 132 -9.78 -11.02 -19.64
N VAL A 133 -10.84 -10.45 -19.08
CA VAL A 133 -11.60 -9.37 -19.70
C VAL A 133 -10.78 -8.08 -19.67
N GLU A 134 -10.55 -7.49 -20.84
CA GLU A 134 -9.88 -6.20 -20.93
C GLU A 134 -10.79 -5.09 -20.43
N LEU A 135 -10.31 -4.41 -19.38
CA LEU A 135 -10.98 -3.27 -18.78
C LEU A 135 -10.21 -1.98 -19.05
N THR A 136 -10.94 -0.91 -19.26
CA THR A 136 -10.36 0.43 -19.17
C THR A 136 -9.92 0.71 -17.73
N GLN A 137 -9.05 1.69 -17.52
CA GLN A 137 -8.62 2.11 -16.18
C GLN A 137 -9.83 2.40 -15.27
N ARG A 138 -10.86 3.10 -15.79
CA ARG A 138 -12.06 3.47 -15.02
C ARG A 138 -12.90 2.25 -14.64
N GLU A 139 -13.03 1.30 -15.53
CA GLU A 139 -13.73 0.05 -15.27
C GLU A 139 -13.01 -0.80 -14.24
N ASP A 140 -11.68 -0.87 -14.28
CA ASP A 140 -10.86 -1.60 -13.30
C ASP A 140 -10.99 -0.97 -11.89
N GLU A 141 -10.96 0.37 -11.79
CA GLU A 141 -11.21 1.10 -10.55
C GLU A 141 -12.60 0.78 -9.96
N VAL A 142 -13.64 0.81 -10.79
CA VAL A 142 -15.01 0.51 -10.36
C VAL A 142 -15.16 -0.94 -9.94
N MET A 143 -14.58 -1.89 -10.69
CA MET A 143 -14.58 -3.31 -10.33
C MET A 143 -13.89 -3.57 -8.99
N PHE A 144 -12.72 -2.97 -8.77
CA PHE A 144 -12.00 -3.06 -7.50
C PHE A 144 -12.85 -2.54 -6.32
N LEU A 145 -13.45 -1.37 -6.48
CA LEU A 145 -14.26 -0.75 -5.43
C LEU A 145 -15.56 -1.55 -5.15
N LEU A 146 -16.22 -2.07 -6.17
CA LEU A 146 -17.38 -2.95 -6.00
C LEU A 146 -17.02 -4.27 -5.32
N ALA A 147 -15.89 -4.88 -5.70
CA ALA A 147 -15.38 -6.10 -5.07
C ALA A 147 -15.09 -5.91 -3.57
N ASN A 148 -14.78 -4.69 -3.16
CA ASN A 148 -14.62 -4.29 -1.75
C ASN A 148 -15.89 -3.74 -1.11
N SER A 149 -17.07 -4.01 -1.70
CA SER A 149 -18.39 -3.63 -1.18
C SER A 149 -18.61 -2.13 -1.03
N ILE A 150 -17.91 -1.30 -1.81
CA ILE A 150 -18.07 0.15 -1.82
C ILE A 150 -19.32 0.52 -2.62
N THR A 151 -20.18 1.35 -2.04
CA THR A 151 -21.43 1.79 -2.68
C THR A 151 -21.16 2.71 -3.88
N GLN A 152 -22.08 2.74 -4.86
CA GLN A 152 -21.97 3.59 -6.06
C GLN A 152 -21.79 5.07 -5.70
N GLU A 153 -22.45 5.55 -4.67
CA GLU A 153 -22.29 6.93 -4.19
C GLU A 153 -20.88 7.19 -3.70
N LYS A 154 -20.34 6.30 -2.87
CA LYS A 154 -18.98 6.41 -2.34
C LYS A 154 -17.92 6.25 -3.45
N ILE A 155 -18.18 5.39 -4.44
CA ILE A 155 -17.35 5.28 -5.66
C ILE A 155 -17.29 6.61 -6.39
N GLY A 156 -18.45 7.28 -6.60
CA GLY A 156 -18.50 8.61 -7.22
C GLY A 156 -17.66 9.64 -6.48
N GLN A 157 -17.74 9.67 -5.15
CA GLN A 157 -16.94 10.55 -4.29
C GLN A 157 -15.43 10.25 -4.40
N LEU A 158 -15.04 8.98 -4.29
CA LEU A 158 -13.64 8.54 -4.33
C LEU A 158 -12.98 8.84 -5.68
N LEU A 159 -13.71 8.58 -6.77
CA LEU A 159 -13.22 8.77 -8.13
C LEU A 159 -13.46 10.19 -8.66
N LYS A 160 -14.12 11.06 -7.87
CA LYS A 160 -14.49 12.45 -8.23
C LYS A 160 -15.29 12.52 -9.54
N ILE A 161 -16.28 11.63 -9.68
CA ILE A 161 -17.21 11.55 -10.83
C ILE A 161 -18.65 11.55 -10.35
N SER A 162 -19.59 11.88 -11.26
CA SER A 162 -21.00 11.85 -10.95
C SER A 162 -21.52 10.42 -10.73
N ARG A 163 -22.59 10.28 -9.94
CA ARG A 163 -23.27 8.99 -9.75
C ARG A 163 -23.76 8.40 -11.07
N SER A 164 -24.24 9.25 -12.00
CA SER A 164 -24.65 8.80 -13.33
C SER A 164 -23.49 8.20 -14.13
N THR A 165 -22.27 8.78 -14.02
CA THR A 165 -21.06 8.22 -14.64
C THR A 165 -20.72 6.85 -14.06
N VAL A 166 -20.84 6.68 -12.73
CA VAL A 166 -20.64 5.36 -12.08
C VAL A 166 -21.67 4.36 -12.60
N THR A 167 -22.94 4.73 -12.66
CA THR A 167 -24.02 3.87 -13.16
C THR A 167 -23.76 3.45 -14.61
N ASN A 168 -23.34 4.38 -15.47
CA ASN A 168 -23.02 4.05 -16.87
C ASN A 168 -21.83 3.09 -16.96
N CYS A 169 -20.79 3.27 -16.15
CA CYS A 169 -19.66 2.36 -16.07
C CYS A 169 -20.10 0.95 -15.63
N ILE A 170 -20.96 0.85 -14.62
CA ILE A 170 -21.53 -0.43 -14.15
C ILE A 170 -22.34 -1.11 -15.25
N ASN A 171 -23.15 -0.35 -16.00
CA ASN A 171 -23.91 -0.91 -17.13
C ASN A 171 -22.98 -1.51 -18.19
N GLN A 172 -21.90 -0.80 -18.55
CA GLN A 172 -20.90 -1.32 -19.49
C GLN A 172 -20.19 -2.57 -18.95
N LEU A 173 -19.86 -2.59 -17.68
CA LEU A 173 -19.28 -3.75 -17.03
C LEU A 173 -20.25 -4.94 -17.02
N CYS A 174 -21.54 -4.71 -16.69
CA CYS A 174 -22.56 -5.77 -16.77
C CYS A 174 -22.63 -6.38 -18.17
N LEU A 175 -22.56 -5.57 -19.23
CA LEU A 175 -22.51 -6.07 -20.61
C LEU A 175 -21.25 -6.91 -20.88
N LYS A 176 -20.07 -6.42 -20.48
CA LYS A 176 -18.80 -7.14 -20.65
C LYS A 176 -18.75 -8.49 -19.93
N PHE A 177 -19.41 -8.59 -18.78
CA PHE A 177 -19.48 -9.82 -17.98
C PHE A 177 -20.76 -10.63 -18.20
N TYR A 178 -21.54 -10.33 -19.24
CA TYR A 178 -22.78 -11.03 -19.61
C TYR A 178 -23.82 -11.09 -18.49
N ILE A 179 -23.89 -10.04 -17.67
CA ILE A 179 -24.89 -9.89 -16.62
C ILE A 179 -26.16 -9.22 -17.21
N ALA A 180 -27.29 -9.86 -17.07
CA ALA A 180 -28.53 -9.30 -17.51
C ALA A 180 -28.97 -8.09 -16.68
N GLY A 181 -29.21 -6.97 -17.34
CA GLY A 181 -29.60 -5.72 -16.69
C GLY A 181 -28.46 -5.07 -15.88
N SER A 182 -28.82 -4.04 -15.10
CA SER A 182 -27.89 -3.28 -14.26
C SER A 182 -27.82 -3.87 -12.86
N ASN A 183 -27.30 -5.08 -12.71
CA ASN A 183 -27.23 -5.78 -11.43
C ASN A 183 -25.88 -5.54 -10.73
N THR A 184 -25.76 -4.42 -10.00
CA THR A 184 -24.56 -4.03 -9.27
C THR A 184 -24.12 -5.07 -8.24
N ARG A 185 -25.07 -5.73 -7.57
CA ARG A 185 -24.77 -6.76 -6.56
C ARG A 185 -24.09 -7.96 -7.22
N LEU A 186 -24.69 -8.50 -8.27
CA LEU A 186 -24.11 -9.64 -8.99
C LEU A 186 -22.75 -9.30 -9.60
N LEU A 187 -22.57 -8.07 -10.11
CA LEU A 187 -21.30 -7.59 -10.62
C LEU A 187 -20.24 -7.54 -9.51
N GLY A 188 -20.59 -7.09 -8.30
CA GLY A 188 -19.69 -7.06 -7.15
C GLY A 188 -19.29 -8.45 -6.68
N GLU A 189 -20.23 -9.40 -6.63
CA GLU A 189 -19.96 -10.80 -6.30
C GLU A 189 -19.00 -11.44 -7.32
N LEU A 190 -19.26 -11.22 -8.61
CA LEU A 190 -18.40 -11.69 -9.69
C LEU A 190 -17.02 -11.04 -9.66
N ALA A 191 -16.93 -9.74 -9.37
CA ALA A 191 -15.67 -9.04 -9.20
C ALA A 191 -14.82 -9.66 -8.08
N THR A 192 -15.44 -10.04 -6.96
CA THR A 192 -14.77 -10.73 -5.88
C THR A 192 -14.30 -12.13 -6.29
N GLN A 193 -15.18 -12.92 -6.96
CA GLN A 193 -14.82 -14.25 -7.46
C GLN A 193 -13.62 -14.23 -8.42
N HIS A 194 -13.51 -13.18 -9.23
CA HIS A 194 -12.38 -12.96 -10.12
C HIS A 194 -11.15 -12.31 -9.46
N GLY A 195 -11.16 -12.09 -8.16
CA GLY A 195 -10.03 -11.56 -7.40
C GLY A 195 -9.73 -10.08 -7.63
N TYR A 196 -10.68 -9.28 -8.14
CA TYR A 196 -10.47 -7.83 -8.33
C TYR A 196 -10.16 -7.10 -7.02
N HIS A 197 -10.65 -7.58 -5.87
CA HIS A 197 -10.38 -7.02 -4.54
C HIS A 197 -8.92 -7.14 -4.11
N THR A 198 -8.15 -8.09 -4.66
CA THR A 198 -6.76 -8.36 -4.26
C THR A 198 -5.73 -7.52 -5.01
N SER A 199 -6.15 -6.81 -6.06
CA SER A 199 -5.26 -6.02 -6.91
C SER A 199 -5.73 -4.57 -7.00
N VAL A 200 -5.16 -3.72 -6.17
CA VAL A 200 -5.49 -2.28 -6.16
C VAL A 200 -5.05 -1.65 -7.49
N PRO A 201 -5.96 -0.99 -8.24
CA PRO A 201 -5.62 -0.27 -9.47
C PRO A 201 -4.56 0.81 -9.22
N LYS A 202 -3.57 0.92 -10.11
CA LYS A 202 -2.44 1.87 -9.96
C LYS A 202 -2.89 3.31 -9.74
N SER A 203 -3.98 3.72 -10.34
CA SER A 203 -4.56 5.05 -10.22
C SER A 203 -5.14 5.37 -8.84
N LEU A 204 -5.46 4.35 -8.04
CA LEU A 204 -5.98 4.49 -6.68
C LEU A 204 -4.87 4.50 -5.62
N TRP A 205 -3.65 4.12 -5.98
CA TRP A 205 -2.53 4.14 -5.07
C TRP A 205 -2.18 5.56 -4.65
N ARG A 206 -1.94 5.72 -3.34
CA ARG A 206 -1.40 6.96 -2.75
C ARG A 206 -0.36 6.55 -1.72
N PRO A 207 0.79 7.25 -1.66
CA PRO A 207 1.75 7.06 -0.58
C PRO A 207 1.06 7.23 0.76
N ASN A 208 1.18 6.25 1.62
CA ASN A 208 0.59 6.30 2.95
C ASN A 208 1.32 5.37 3.93
N ILE A 209 1.21 5.69 5.21
CA ILE A 209 1.57 4.82 6.32
C ILE A 209 0.31 4.64 7.15
N ILE A 210 -0.11 3.39 7.34
CA ILE A 210 -1.24 3.03 8.19
C ILE A 210 -0.67 2.36 9.44
N ILE A 211 -0.65 3.08 10.55
CA ILE A 211 -0.16 2.59 11.84
C ILE A 211 -1.28 1.73 12.44
N LEU A 212 -0.96 0.48 12.83
CA LEU A 212 -1.97 -0.47 13.29
C LEU A 212 -2.28 -0.33 14.79
N ASP A 213 -1.44 0.38 15.53
CA ASP A 213 -1.67 0.73 16.93
C ASP A 213 -2.28 2.13 17.02
N GLU A 214 -3.48 2.22 17.61
CA GLU A 214 -4.26 3.46 17.66
C GLU A 214 -3.60 4.53 18.56
N GLU A 215 -3.00 4.15 19.68
CA GLU A 215 -2.32 5.06 20.59
C GLU A 215 -1.08 5.67 19.92
N ILE A 216 -0.29 4.84 19.25
CA ILE A 216 0.89 5.29 18.49
C ILE A 216 0.46 6.17 17.30
N ALA A 217 -0.61 5.82 16.61
CA ALA A 217 -1.14 6.60 15.51
C ALA A 217 -1.53 8.03 15.95
N GLN A 218 -2.20 8.15 17.07
CA GLN A 218 -2.59 9.46 17.66
C GLN A 218 -1.36 10.29 18.03
N LEU A 219 -0.37 9.69 18.69
CA LEU A 219 0.88 10.38 19.10
C LEU A 219 1.67 10.93 17.91
N ILE A 220 1.72 10.20 16.80
CA ILE A 220 2.49 10.62 15.62
C ILE A 220 1.75 11.65 14.78
N THR A 221 0.42 11.59 14.73
CA THR A 221 -0.39 12.56 13.97
C THR A 221 -0.37 13.95 14.61
N THR A 222 -0.41 14.03 15.94
CA THR A 222 -0.38 15.30 16.70
C THR A 222 0.96 16.03 16.64
N THR A 223 2.04 15.37 16.24
CA THR A 223 3.39 15.99 16.18
C THR A 223 3.67 16.62 14.80
N THR A 224 2.74 16.55 13.85
CA THR A 224 2.88 17.03 12.47
C THR A 224 2.13 18.35 12.19
N GLU A 225 1.46 18.91 13.20
CA GLU A 225 0.91 20.29 13.20
C GLU A 225 1.92 21.25 13.87
#